data_51a269016ef4992c8533dbbfdf43ebab
#
_entry.id   51a269016ef4992c8533dbbfdf43ebab
#
_cell.length_a   1.000
_cell.length_b   1.000
_cell.length_c   1.000
_cell.angle_alpha   90.00
_cell.angle_beta   90.00
_cell.angle_gamma   90.00
#
_symmetry.space_group_name_H-M   'P 1'
#
loop_
_entity.id
_entity.type
_entity.pdbx_description
1 polymer ?
#
loop_
_entity_poly.entity_id
_entity_poly.type
_entity_poly.pdbx_seq_one_letter_code
_entity_poly.pdbx_strand_id
1 'polypeptide(L)'
;MDELKLKFNNKKTLITGLIIAIFALYYFSEIKKNKINFEELALGKDISVKCVTVENYKVHCQDLRDIKECISSYLNYGENLPVTLWLGNSQLHAINQFTAGDKPSSVKLHKLLKKKEQFLITFSQPNANLQEHLILLSHLIQKLPVK
;
A
#
# COMPACT_ATOMS: atom_id res chain seq x y z
N MET A 1 -24.14 -23.24 51.22
CA MET A 1 -23.34 -22.96 50.01
C MET A 1 -24.08 -23.66 48.88
N ASP A 2 -25.07 -22.93 48.33
CA ASP A 2 -25.94 -23.48 47.29
C ASP A 2 -25.25 -23.38 45.94
N GLU A 3 -24.96 -24.54 45.35
CA GLU A 3 -24.53 -24.63 43.97
C GLU A 3 -25.64 -24.12 43.06
N LEU A 4 -25.44 -22.99 42.46
CA LEU A 4 -26.22 -22.49 41.34
C LEU A 4 -25.98 -23.42 40.16
N LYS A 5 -26.70 -24.58 40.09
CA LYS A 5 -26.84 -25.39 38.91
C LYS A 5 -27.66 -24.60 37.89
N LEU A 6 -26.99 -23.83 37.07
CA LEU A 6 -27.54 -23.28 35.81
C LEU A 6 -27.95 -24.46 34.96
N LYS A 7 -29.19 -24.90 35.13
CA LYS A 7 -29.84 -25.89 34.25
C LYS A 7 -30.04 -25.20 32.89
N PHE A 8 -29.06 -25.33 32.03
CA PHE A 8 -29.21 -24.92 30.62
C PHE A 8 -30.28 -25.78 30.00
N ASN A 9 -31.54 -25.39 30.16
CA ASN A 9 -32.63 -26.04 29.51
C ASN A 9 -32.68 -25.47 28.09
N ASN A 10 -32.14 -26.29 27.16
CA ASN A 10 -32.77 -26.44 25.88
C ASN A 10 -32.18 -25.77 24.66
N LYS A 11 -32.31 -26.51 23.63
CA LYS A 11 -32.08 -26.17 22.22
C LYS A 11 -32.36 -24.68 21.87
N LYS A 12 -33.38 -24.08 22.49
CA LYS A 12 -33.73 -22.65 22.30
C LYS A 12 -32.62 -21.70 22.77
N THR A 13 -32.07 -21.91 23.96
CA THR A 13 -30.98 -21.07 24.51
C THR A 13 -29.70 -21.24 23.69
N LEU A 14 -29.44 -22.46 23.21
CA LEU A 14 -28.29 -22.74 22.37
C LEU A 14 -28.41 -22.09 20.99
N ILE A 15 -29.61 -22.12 20.41
CA ILE A 15 -29.92 -21.45 19.13
C ILE A 15 -29.81 -19.93 19.29
N THR A 16 -30.36 -19.36 20.37
CA THR A 16 -30.25 -17.92 20.60
C THR A 16 -28.82 -17.49 20.80
N GLY A 17 -28.02 -18.24 21.54
CA GLY A 17 -26.59 -17.98 21.73
C GLY A 17 -25.81 -18.03 20.40
N LEU A 18 -26.11 -19.02 19.54
CA LEU A 18 -25.50 -19.13 18.23
C LEU A 18 -25.84 -17.93 17.32
N ILE A 19 -27.11 -17.49 17.33
CA ILE A 19 -27.54 -16.33 16.56
C ILE A 19 -26.80 -15.07 17.03
N ILE A 20 -26.72 -14.84 18.34
CA ILE A 20 -25.98 -13.67 18.90
C ILE A 20 -24.51 -13.74 18.50
N ALA A 21 -23.89 -14.91 18.57
CA ALA A 21 -22.48 -15.09 18.16
C ALA A 21 -22.26 -14.78 16.67
N ILE A 22 -23.16 -15.22 15.80
CA ILE A 22 -23.11 -14.91 14.36
C ILE A 22 -23.28 -13.42 14.12
N PHE A 23 -24.21 -12.76 14.79
CA PHE A 23 -24.38 -11.30 14.69
C PHE A 23 -23.17 -10.53 15.20
N ALA A 24 -22.57 -10.97 16.31
CA ALA A 24 -21.35 -10.39 16.84
C ALA A 24 -20.19 -10.53 15.85
N LEU A 25 -19.99 -11.74 15.29
CA LEU A 25 -18.95 -11.97 14.29
C LEU A 25 -19.16 -11.14 13.03
N TYR A 26 -20.39 -11.01 12.56
CA TYR A 26 -20.74 -10.17 11.42
C TYR A 26 -20.43 -8.70 11.74
N TYR A 27 -20.86 -8.20 12.87
CA TYR A 27 -20.61 -6.81 13.31
C TYR A 27 -19.12 -6.52 13.45
N PHE A 28 -18.34 -7.42 14.07
CA PHE A 28 -16.89 -7.29 14.17
C PHE A 28 -16.18 -7.39 12.82
N SER A 29 -16.73 -8.16 11.86
CA SER A 29 -16.18 -8.23 10.52
C SER A 29 -16.38 -6.91 9.74
N GLU A 30 -17.52 -6.26 9.91
CA GLU A 30 -17.80 -4.97 9.29
C GLU A 30 -16.94 -3.83 9.90
N ILE A 31 -16.73 -3.86 11.23
CA ILE A 31 -15.80 -2.93 11.90
C ILE A 31 -14.36 -3.10 11.36
N LYS A 32 -13.94 -4.34 11.08
CA LYS A 32 -12.62 -4.60 10.48
C LYS A 32 -12.49 -4.09 9.05
N LYS A 33 -13.57 -4.08 8.27
CA LYS A 33 -13.55 -3.54 6.90
C LYS A 33 -13.41 -2.02 6.89
N ASN A 34 -13.95 -1.35 7.90
CA ASN A 34 -13.85 0.10 8.07
C ASN A 34 -12.58 0.51 8.83
N LYS A 35 -11.46 -0.19 8.68
CA LYS A 35 -10.17 0.32 9.13
C LYS A 35 -9.89 1.60 8.34
N ILE A 36 -10.14 2.73 9.01
CA ILE A 36 -9.69 4.04 8.54
C ILE A 36 -8.18 3.89 8.33
N ASN A 37 -7.75 4.06 7.09
CA ASN A 37 -6.34 4.01 6.79
C ASN A 37 -5.67 5.15 7.58
N PHE A 38 -4.62 4.84 8.34
CA PHE A 38 -3.92 5.85 9.14
C PHE A 38 -3.48 7.04 8.26
N GLU A 39 -3.21 6.79 7.00
CA GLU A 39 -2.89 7.82 6.01
C GLU A 39 -4.07 8.73 5.71
N GLU A 40 -5.31 8.21 5.60
CA GLU A 40 -6.51 9.03 5.43
C GLU A 40 -6.79 9.88 6.67
N LEU A 41 -6.45 9.37 7.87
CA LEU A 41 -6.60 10.10 9.11
C LEU A 41 -5.57 11.25 9.22
N ALA A 42 -4.35 11.00 8.79
CA ALA A 42 -3.23 11.95 8.90
C ALA A 42 -3.20 12.99 7.78
N LEU A 43 -3.63 12.62 6.58
CA LEU A 43 -3.54 13.45 5.37
C LEU A 43 -4.89 14.04 4.93
N GLY A 44 -6.01 13.57 5.49
CA GLY A 44 -7.37 13.99 5.15
C GLY A 44 -8.11 13.02 4.23
N LYS A 45 -9.42 13.18 4.16
CA LYS A 45 -10.27 12.43 3.23
C LYS A 45 -9.97 12.89 1.80
N ASP A 46 -10.10 11.97 0.85
CA ASP A 46 -9.93 12.21 -0.60
C ASP A 46 -8.47 12.33 -1.07
N ILE A 47 -7.51 11.83 -0.29
CA ILE A 47 -6.13 11.68 -0.74
C ILE A 47 -5.97 10.33 -1.42
N SER A 48 -5.66 10.35 -2.70
CA SER A 48 -5.42 9.14 -3.46
C SER A 48 -3.98 8.69 -3.31
N VAL A 49 -3.77 7.72 -2.43
CA VAL A 49 -2.51 6.99 -2.31
C VAL A 49 -2.55 5.82 -3.30
N LYS A 50 -1.74 5.84 -4.34
CA LYS A 50 -1.77 4.77 -5.34
C LYS A 50 -0.38 4.34 -5.78
N CYS A 51 -0.13 3.04 -5.67
CA CYS A 51 0.87 2.40 -6.51
C CYS A 51 0.48 2.59 -7.96
N VAL A 52 1.40 2.99 -8.81
CA VAL A 52 1.08 3.34 -10.18
C VAL A 52 1.84 2.47 -11.15
N THR A 53 1.07 1.97 -12.10
CA THR A 53 1.56 1.19 -13.23
C THR A 53 1.48 2.04 -14.50
N VAL A 54 2.52 2.03 -15.30
CA VAL A 54 2.55 2.64 -16.64
C VAL A 54 2.88 1.54 -17.63
N GLU A 55 2.05 1.37 -18.65
CA GLU A 55 2.24 0.35 -19.69
C GLU A 55 2.49 -1.06 -19.11
N ASN A 56 1.74 -1.45 -18.06
CA ASN A 56 1.87 -2.70 -17.31
C ASN A 56 3.12 -2.84 -16.43
N TYR A 57 3.97 -1.82 -16.34
CA TYR A 57 5.14 -1.81 -15.46
C TYR A 57 4.89 -0.98 -14.22
N LYS A 58 5.21 -1.53 -13.06
CA LYS A 58 5.07 -0.84 -11.78
C LYS A 58 6.24 0.15 -11.63
N VAL A 59 5.93 1.42 -11.68
CA VAL A 59 6.93 2.51 -11.68
C VAL A 59 6.95 3.30 -10.38
N HIS A 60 5.92 3.09 -9.52
CA HIS A 60 5.81 3.73 -8.22
C HIS A 60 5.38 2.71 -7.17
N CYS A 61 6.21 2.50 -6.17
CA CYS A 61 6.00 1.60 -5.06
C CYS A 61 5.93 2.37 -3.75
N GLN A 62 4.85 2.17 -3.01
CA GLN A 62 4.60 2.89 -1.75
C GLN A 62 5.16 2.16 -0.52
N ASP A 63 5.32 0.85 -0.61
CA ASP A 63 5.69 0.02 0.52
C ASP A 63 6.97 -0.76 0.21
N LEU A 64 7.76 -1.00 1.23
CA LEU A 64 8.92 -1.91 1.16
C LEU A 64 8.52 -3.31 0.68
N ARG A 65 7.27 -3.74 0.93
CA ARG A 65 6.71 -5.00 0.41
C ARG A 65 6.63 -5.03 -1.11
N ASP A 66 6.43 -3.88 -1.73
CA ASP A 66 6.30 -3.73 -3.18
C ASP A 66 7.64 -3.67 -3.91
N ILE A 67 8.77 -3.63 -3.19
CA ILE A 67 10.11 -3.52 -3.79
C ILE A 67 10.35 -4.62 -4.83
N LYS A 68 10.00 -5.86 -4.49
CA LYS A 68 10.19 -7.01 -5.40
C LYS A 68 9.43 -6.83 -6.71
N GLU A 69 8.21 -6.32 -6.63
CA GLU A 69 7.37 -6.09 -7.81
C GLU A 69 7.90 -4.96 -8.68
N CYS A 70 8.40 -3.87 -8.08
CA CYS A 70 9.03 -2.79 -8.83
C CYS A 70 10.32 -3.24 -9.52
N ILE A 71 11.17 -4.00 -8.83
CA ILE A 71 12.40 -4.58 -9.42
C ILE A 71 12.03 -5.54 -10.55
N SER A 72 11.06 -6.44 -10.33
CA SER A 72 10.60 -7.38 -11.36
C SER A 72 10.02 -6.65 -12.57
N SER A 73 9.26 -5.58 -12.36
CA SER A 73 8.73 -4.75 -13.44
C SER A 73 9.84 -4.16 -14.31
N TYR A 74 10.92 -3.67 -13.70
CA TYR A 74 12.08 -3.19 -14.43
C TYR A 74 12.79 -4.30 -15.20
N LEU A 75 13.06 -5.43 -14.54
CA LEU A 75 13.75 -6.57 -15.18
C LEU A 75 12.96 -7.14 -16.36
N ASN A 76 11.63 -7.12 -16.27
CA ASN A 76 10.74 -7.57 -17.33
C ASN A 76 10.57 -6.54 -18.46
N TYR A 77 11.00 -5.30 -18.22
CA TYR A 77 10.97 -4.27 -19.26
C TYR A 77 11.90 -4.59 -20.44
N GLY A 78 12.98 -5.33 -20.21
CA GLY A 78 13.82 -5.97 -21.24
C GLY A 78 14.80 -5.06 -21.99
N GLU A 79 14.75 -3.75 -21.76
CA GLU A 79 15.57 -2.79 -22.52
C GLU A 79 16.89 -2.43 -21.82
N ASN A 80 17.24 -3.00 -20.69
CA ASN A 80 18.48 -2.72 -19.93
C ASN A 80 18.80 -1.22 -19.75
N LEU A 81 17.76 -0.40 -19.68
CA LEU A 81 17.92 1.04 -19.53
C LEU A 81 18.54 1.38 -18.16
N PRO A 82 19.35 2.43 -18.08
CA PRO A 82 19.81 2.92 -16.78
C PRO A 82 18.63 3.32 -15.92
N VAL A 83 18.69 2.96 -14.63
CA VAL A 83 17.62 3.24 -13.67
C VAL A 83 17.88 4.54 -12.96
N THR A 84 16.87 5.40 -12.96
CA THR A 84 16.79 6.57 -12.08
C THR A 84 15.92 6.21 -10.89
N LEU A 85 16.47 6.32 -9.68
CA LEU A 85 15.73 6.10 -8.42
C LEU A 85 15.24 7.44 -7.87
N TRP A 86 13.94 7.51 -7.56
CA TRP A 86 13.35 8.64 -6.87
C TRP A 86 12.79 8.19 -5.53
N LEU A 87 13.46 8.58 -4.47
CA LEU A 87 13.09 8.24 -3.11
C LEU A 87 12.38 9.43 -2.44
N GLY A 88 11.36 9.15 -1.68
CA GLY A 88 10.64 10.19 -0.95
C GLY A 88 9.64 9.67 0.06
N ASN A 89 8.93 10.59 0.65
CA ASN A 89 7.88 10.32 1.64
C ASN A 89 6.48 10.35 0.99
N SER A 90 5.44 10.42 1.82
CA SER A 90 4.04 10.47 1.38
C SER A 90 3.71 11.58 0.38
N GLN A 91 4.47 12.67 0.34
CA GLN A 91 4.23 13.76 -0.61
C GLN A 91 4.42 13.34 -2.08
N LEU A 92 5.17 12.28 -2.35
CA LEU A 92 5.34 11.79 -3.71
C LEU A 92 4.12 11.03 -4.24
N HIS A 93 3.33 10.44 -3.37
CA HIS A 93 2.16 9.63 -3.77
C HIS A 93 0.82 10.23 -3.34
N ALA A 94 0.82 11.20 -2.45
CA ALA A 94 -0.39 11.90 -2.03
C ALA A 94 -0.77 12.97 -3.04
N ILE A 95 -2.03 12.96 -3.46
CA ILE A 95 -2.61 14.00 -4.29
C ILE A 95 -3.75 14.62 -3.50
N ASN A 96 -3.58 15.88 -3.07
CA ASN A 96 -4.66 16.61 -2.44
C ASN A 96 -5.73 16.95 -3.47
N GLN A 97 -6.99 16.80 -3.09
CA GLN A 97 -8.13 17.10 -3.97
C GLN A 97 -8.04 16.34 -5.32
N PHE A 98 -7.92 15.02 -5.22
CA PHE A 98 -7.85 14.15 -6.39
C PHE A 98 -9.08 14.31 -7.28
N THR A 99 -8.85 14.59 -8.56
CA THR A 99 -9.88 14.60 -9.61
C THR A 99 -9.70 13.43 -10.57
N ALA A 100 -10.78 13.03 -11.22
CA ALA A 100 -10.72 11.92 -12.19
C ALA A 100 -9.72 12.24 -13.32
N GLY A 101 -8.71 11.39 -13.46
CA GLY A 101 -7.65 11.57 -14.46
C GLY A 101 -6.33 12.13 -13.93
N ASP A 102 -6.28 12.56 -12.68
CA ASP A 102 -5.03 12.99 -12.06
C ASP A 102 -4.01 11.85 -11.99
N LYS A 103 -2.75 12.21 -12.19
CA LYS A 103 -1.63 11.26 -12.18
C LYS A 103 -0.54 11.78 -11.27
N PRO A 104 0.04 10.89 -10.41
CA PRO A 104 1.19 11.25 -9.60
C PRO A 104 2.33 11.81 -10.45
N SER A 105 3.15 12.65 -9.84
CA SER A 105 4.35 13.21 -10.48
C SER A 105 5.31 12.16 -11.01
N SER A 106 5.39 11.00 -10.34
CA SER A 106 6.18 9.85 -10.77
C SER A 106 5.80 9.34 -12.16
N VAL A 107 4.50 9.32 -12.50
CA VAL A 107 4.03 8.92 -13.85
C VAL A 107 4.48 9.91 -14.90
N LYS A 108 4.37 11.20 -14.61
CA LYS A 108 4.79 12.25 -15.56
C LYS A 108 6.31 12.21 -15.76
N LEU A 109 7.07 12.07 -14.68
CA LEU A 109 8.52 11.99 -14.73
C LEU A 109 9.00 10.72 -15.43
N HIS A 110 8.38 9.56 -15.16
CA HIS A 110 8.70 8.31 -15.86
C HIS A 110 8.56 8.48 -17.39
N LYS A 111 7.46 9.06 -17.85
CA LYS A 111 7.25 9.31 -19.28
C LYS A 111 8.28 10.26 -19.91
N LEU A 112 8.76 11.24 -19.15
CA LEU A 112 9.80 12.16 -19.62
C LEU A 112 11.18 11.47 -19.68
N LEU A 113 11.52 10.68 -18.67
CA LEU A 113 12.79 9.96 -18.59
C LEU A 113 12.85 8.82 -19.62
N LYS A 114 11.74 8.16 -19.89
CA LYS A 114 11.64 7.14 -20.96
C LYS A 114 12.04 7.71 -22.33
N LYS A 115 11.67 8.95 -22.64
CA LYS A 115 12.13 9.64 -23.87
C LYS A 115 13.64 9.88 -23.91
N LYS A 116 14.31 9.77 -22.77
CA LYS A 116 15.77 9.92 -22.63
C LYS A 116 16.47 8.56 -22.39
N GLU A 117 15.79 7.47 -22.74
CA GLU A 117 16.28 6.11 -22.54
C GLU A 117 16.65 5.80 -21.08
N GLN A 118 15.83 6.25 -20.16
CA GLN A 118 15.98 5.99 -18.72
C GLN A 118 14.69 5.42 -18.14
N PHE A 119 14.83 4.47 -17.23
CA PHE A 119 13.70 3.91 -16.49
C PHE A 119 13.61 4.52 -15.10
N LEU A 120 12.49 5.12 -14.74
CA LEU A 120 12.25 5.66 -13.41
C LEU A 120 11.59 4.61 -12.53
N ILE A 121 12.16 4.39 -11.36
CA ILE A 121 11.49 3.71 -10.25
C ILE A 121 11.36 4.70 -9.10
N THR A 122 10.14 4.89 -8.62
CA THR A 122 9.85 5.75 -7.48
C THR A 122 9.49 4.90 -6.27
N PHE A 123 10.13 5.16 -5.15
CA PHE A 123 9.74 4.59 -3.86
C PHE A 123 9.32 5.73 -2.94
N SER A 124 8.10 5.63 -2.42
CA SER A 124 7.59 6.59 -1.46
C SER A 124 6.99 5.87 -0.27
N GLN A 125 7.53 6.10 0.89
CA GLN A 125 7.04 5.51 2.12
C GLN A 125 6.53 6.60 3.05
N PRO A 126 5.34 6.45 3.64
CA PRO A 126 4.84 7.40 4.62
C PRO A 126 5.84 7.60 5.75
N ASN A 127 6.09 8.87 6.09
CA ASN A 127 7.00 9.26 7.17
C ASN A 127 8.46 8.74 7.05
N ALA A 128 8.88 8.32 5.85
CA ALA A 128 10.24 7.84 5.64
C ALA A 128 11.26 8.93 6.00
N ASN A 129 12.25 8.55 6.77
CA ASN A 129 13.38 9.38 7.15
C ASN A 129 14.61 9.06 6.27
N LEU A 130 15.66 9.85 6.44
CA LEU A 130 16.88 9.70 5.65
C LEU A 130 17.58 8.35 5.85
N GLN A 131 17.50 7.78 7.05
CA GLN A 131 18.12 6.47 7.36
C GLN A 131 17.41 5.34 6.63
N GLU A 132 16.09 5.37 6.58
CA GLU A 132 15.28 4.40 5.82
C GLU A 132 15.56 4.50 4.33
N HIS A 133 15.68 5.72 3.79
CA HIS A 133 16.08 5.93 2.40
C HIS A 133 17.48 5.39 2.12
N LEU A 134 18.43 5.56 3.04
CA LEU A 134 19.78 5.02 2.89
C LEU A 134 19.79 3.50 2.85
N ILE A 135 19.03 2.85 3.75
CA ILE A 135 18.90 1.38 3.79
C ILE A 135 18.28 0.88 2.47
N LEU A 136 17.20 1.52 2.03
CA LEU A 136 16.51 1.18 0.79
C LEU A 136 17.46 1.36 -0.41
N LEU A 137 18.15 2.49 -0.50
CA LEU A 137 19.11 2.77 -1.56
C LEU A 137 20.22 1.71 -1.60
N SER A 138 20.82 1.39 -0.44
CA SER A 138 21.86 0.37 -0.33
C SER A 138 21.41 -1.01 -0.83
N HIS A 139 20.14 -1.34 -0.64
CA HIS A 139 19.55 -2.58 -1.15
C HIS A 139 19.32 -2.51 -2.67
N LEU A 140 18.87 -1.38 -3.18
CA LEU A 140 18.50 -1.22 -4.59
C LEU A 140 19.70 -1.16 -5.52
N ILE A 141 20.78 -0.45 -5.14
CA ILE A 141 22.00 -0.36 -5.96
C ILE A 141 22.70 -1.70 -6.19
N GLN A 142 22.46 -2.67 -5.31
CA GLN A 142 22.97 -4.03 -5.48
C GLN A 142 22.18 -4.85 -6.51
N LYS A 143 20.98 -4.42 -6.85
CA LYS A 143 20.03 -5.18 -7.69
C LYS A 143 19.69 -4.49 -9.00
N LEU A 144 19.97 -3.23 -9.12
CA LEU A 144 19.61 -2.40 -10.26
C LEU A 144 20.83 -1.69 -10.82
N PRO A 145 20.94 -1.51 -12.15
CA PRO A 145 22.01 -0.75 -12.79
C PRO A 145 21.74 0.76 -12.63
N VAL A 146 21.88 1.24 -11.39
CA VAL A 146 21.72 2.67 -11.08
C VAL A 146 22.94 3.44 -11.61
N LYS A 147 22.68 4.52 -12.31
CA LYS A 147 23.70 5.48 -12.76
C LYS A 147 23.65 6.75 -11.95
#